data_b9b60dd5677c9070ef056955f69958a0
#
_entry.id   b9b60dd5677c9070ef056955f69958a0
#
_cell.length_a   1.000
_cell.length_b   1.000
_cell.length_c   1.000
_cell.angle_alpha   90.00
_cell.angle_beta   90.00
_cell.angle_gamma   90.00
#
_symmetry.space_group_name_H-M   'P 1'
#
loop_
_entity.id
_entity.type
_entity.pdbx_description
1 polymer ?
#
loop_
_entity_poly.entity_id
_entity_poly.type
_entity_poly.pdbx_seq_one_letter_code
_entity_poly.pdbx_strand_id
1 'polypeptide(L)'
;MSDTIDAIVLPHTLEISSDPHQVLREADRSLIPDGHLVIIGFNPRSLWGMRRALARKHRQMPWGGQFLSMNRMKDWLRLLGFDTLHAHYLFQYPPLQNVRLLEKLGITGAPGNDYGRKYLSAAYILVARKRSIIMTPLKESPRERRRLFPVGIPSSTQGNVRRVK
;
A
#
# COMPACT_ATOMS: atom_id res chain seq x y z
N MET A 1 13.13 16.79 5.28
CA MET A 1 13.22 15.76 6.34
C MET A 1 12.52 14.52 5.82
N SER A 2 13.18 13.38 5.83
CA SER A 2 12.63 12.08 5.40
C SER A 2 12.76 11.10 6.57
N ASP A 3 11.86 10.12 6.63
CA ASP A 3 11.89 9.03 7.61
C ASP A 3 11.98 9.52 9.08
N THR A 4 11.07 10.42 9.48
CA THR A 4 11.08 11.02 10.83
C THR A 4 9.76 10.82 11.58
N ILE A 5 8.71 10.36 10.93
CA ILE A 5 7.36 10.28 11.50
C ILE A 5 6.94 8.80 11.63
N ASP A 6 6.48 8.41 12.80
CA ASP A 6 6.03 7.04 13.08
C ASP A 6 4.62 6.76 12.52
N ALA A 7 3.74 7.75 12.57
CA ALA A 7 2.37 7.60 12.08
C ALA A 7 1.83 8.91 11.48
N ILE A 8 1.13 8.79 10.36
CA ILE A 8 0.43 9.90 9.71
C ILE A 8 -1.06 9.55 9.61
N VAL A 9 -1.92 10.51 9.95
CA VAL A 9 -3.37 10.39 9.81
C VAL A 9 -3.86 11.43 8.81
N LEU A 10 -4.55 10.97 7.77
CA LEU A 10 -5.10 11.79 6.69
C LEU A 10 -6.64 11.74 6.69
N PRO A 11 -7.31 12.53 7.52
CA PRO A 11 -8.76 12.59 7.55
C PRO A 11 -9.27 13.45 6.40
N HIS A 12 -9.93 12.84 5.42
CA HIS A 12 -10.51 13.50 4.25
C HIS A 12 -9.55 14.39 3.43
N THR A 13 -8.25 14.34 3.71
CA THR A 13 -7.22 15.19 3.11
C THR A 13 -7.07 14.90 1.61
N LEU A 14 -7.11 13.62 1.22
CA LEU A 14 -6.93 13.20 -0.17
C LEU A 14 -8.09 13.61 -1.09
N GLU A 15 -9.26 13.83 -0.52
CA GLU A 15 -10.46 14.22 -1.27
C GLU A 15 -10.48 15.71 -1.63
N ILE A 16 -9.83 16.51 -0.78
CA ILE A 16 -9.75 17.97 -0.91
C ILE A 16 -8.52 18.38 -1.71
N SER A 17 -7.50 17.53 -1.72
CA SER A 17 -6.25 17.81 -2.41
C SER A 17 -6.44 17.86 -3.94
N SER A 18 -5.77 18.78 -4.60
CA SER A 18 -5.66 18.84 -6.05
C SER A 18 -4.86 17.67 -6.63
N ASP A 19 -3.83 17.21 -5.91
CA ASP A 19 -3.02 16.04 -6.26
C ASP A 19 -2.90 15.06 -5.07
N PRO A 20 -3.85 14.10 -4.94
CA PRO A 20 -3.81 13.09 -3.90
C PRO A 20 -2.58 12.17 -3.99
N HIS A 21 -2.03 11.95 -5.19
CA HIS A 21 -0.85 11.12 -5.36
C HIS A 21 0.40 11.78 -4.78
N GLN A 22 0.53 13.10 -4.92
CA GLN A 22 1.64 13.84 -4.33
C GLN A 22 1.56 13.79 -2.80
N VAL A 23 0.36 13.96 -2.22
CA VAL A 23 0.17 13.84 -0.76
C VAL A 23 0.61 12.47 -0.26
N LEU A 24 0.26 11.39 -0.95
CA LEU A 24 0.67 10.04 -0.57
C LEU A 24 2.19 9.82 -0.70
N ARG A 25 2.82 10.38 -1.74
CA ARG A 25 4.29 10.31 -1.89
C ARG A 25 5.02 11.06 -0.78
N GLU A 26 4.50 12.24 -0.38
CA GLU A 26 5.07 12.98 0.73
C GLU A 26 4.86 12.27 2.08
N ALA A 27 3.71 11.61 2.26
CA ALA A 27 3.47 10.76 3.42
C ALA A 27 4.46 9.59 3.45
N ASP A 28 4.68 8.91 2.32
CA ASP A 28 5.68 7.84 2.20
C ASP A 28 7.10 8.35 2.52
N ARG A 29 7.50 9.50 1.96
CA ARG A 29 8.82 10.09 2.20
C ARG A 29 9.05 10.47 3.67
N SER A 30 7.99 10.85 4.38
CA SER A 30 8.07 11.35 5.76
C SER A 30 8.02 10.24 6.80
N LEU A 31 7.36 9.11 6.47
CA LEU A 31 7.22 7.96 7.36
C LEU A 31 8.51 7.16 7.46
N ILE A 32 8.84 6.76 8.68
CA ILE A 32 9.92 5.78 8.93
C ILE A 32 9.56 4.40 8.33
N PRO A 33 10.54 3.53 8.08
CA PRO A 33 10.29 2.12 7.81
C PRO A 33 9.38 1.50 8.90
N ASP A 34 8.41 0.69 8.51
CA ASP A 34 7.35 0.14 9.38
C ASP A 34 6.39 1.17 9.99
N GLY A 35 6.48 2.46 9.61
CA GLY A 35 5.57 3.51 10.02
C GLY A 35 4.13 3.28 9.49
N HIS A 36 3.16 3.87 10.17
CA HIS A 36 1.74 3.65 9.92
C HIS A 36 1.09 4.83 9.22
N LEU A 37 0.28 4.55 8.20
CA LEU A 37 -0.54 5.53 7.49
C LEU A 37 -2.02 5.19 7.69
N VAL A 38 -2.77 6.13 8.26
CA VAL A 38 -4.21 6.00 8.45
C VAL A 38 -4.92 6.97 7.52
N ILE A 39 -5.79 6.44 6.66
CA ILE A 39 -6.57 7.22 5.70
C ILE A 39 -8.04 7.08 6.04
N ILE A 40 -8.74 8.19 6.16
CA ILE A 40 -10.19 8.24 6.31
C ILE A 40 -10.76 8.95 5.08
N GLY A 41 -11.69 8.28 4.39
CA GLY A 41 -12.27 8.80 3.16
C GLY A 41 -13.76 8.50 3.02
N PHE A 42 -14.43 9.28 2.18
CA PHE A 42 -15.83 9.04 1.82
C PHE A 42 -15.95 7.93 0.77
N ASN A 43 -16.98 7.12 0.92
CA ASN A 43 -17.24 6.03 0.00
C ASN A 43 -18.10 6.51 -1.20
N PRO A 44 -17.53 6.59 -2.42
CA PRO A 44 -18.27 7.04 -3.60
C PRO A 44 -19.43 6.12 -4.00
N ARG A 45 -19.35 4.83 -3.62
CA ARG A 45 -20.36 3.80 -3.93
C ARG A 45 -21.47 3.71 -2.91
N SER A 46 -21.46 4.58 -1.89
CA SER A 46 -22.51 4.64 -0.88
C SER A 46 -23.73 5.38 -1.40
N LEU A 47 -24.87 5.19 -0.71
CA LEU A 47 -26.08 6.00 -0.94
C LEU A 47 -25.80 7.49 -0.78
N TRP A 48 -24.87 7.86 0.09
CA TRP A 48 -24.39 9.25 0.27
C TRP A 48 -23.64 9.74 -0.97
N GLY A 49 -22.77 8.93 -1.56
CA GLY A 49 -22.06 9.24 -2.81
C GLY A 49 -23.02 9.38 -3.98
N MET A 50 -24.03 8.51 -4.06
CA MET A 50 -25.06 8.55 -5.10
C MET A 50 -25.96 9.79 -4.96
N ARG A 51 -26.41 10.13 -3.75
CA ARG A 51 -27.15 11.36 -3.48
C ARG A 51 -26.36 12.60 -3.90
N ARG A 52 -25.05 12.64 -3.62
CA ARG A 52 -24.17 13.71 -4.06
C ARG A 52 -24.11 13.81 -5.60
N ALA A 53 -23.95 12.67 -6.29
CA ALA A 53 -23.90 12.65 -7.76
C ALA A 53 -25.18 13.18 -8.39
N LEU A 54 -26.33 12.93 -7.78
CA LEU A 54 -27.64 13.44 -8.21
C LEU A 54 -27.86 14.91 -7.84
N ALA A 55 -27.29 15.35 -6.72
CA ALA A 55 -27.43 16.74 -6.25
C ALA A 55 -26.42 17.67 -6.95
N ARG A 56 -26.63 17.93 -8.24
CA ARG A 56 -25.75 18.76 -9.11
C ARG A 56 -25.45 20.17 -8.59
N LYS A 57 -26.11 20.66 -7.53
CA LYS A 57 -26.01 22.05 -7.03
C LYS A 57 -24.99 22.28 -5.90
N HIS A 58 -24.42 21.26 -5.28
CA HIS A 58 -23.55 21.46 -4.11
C HIS A 58 -22.07 21.31 -4.45
N ARG A 59 -21.48 22.36 -5.03
CA ARG A 59 -20.02 22.54 -5.12
C ARG A 59 -19.37 23.00 -3.80
N GLN A 60 -20.14 23.07 -2.69
CA GLN A 60 -19.63 23.53 -1.41
C GLN A 60 -18.96 22.39 -0.63
N MET A 61 -17.82 22.68 0.00
CA MET A 61 -17.15 21.79 0.95
C MET A 61 -18.11 21.29 2.04
N PRO A 62 -18.02 20.00 2.46
CA PRO A 62 -17.03 18.98 2.09
C PRO A 62 -17.35 18.19 0.80
N TRP A 63 -18.45 18.50 0.12
CA TRP A 63 -18.98 17.73 -1.00
C TRP A 63 -18.32 18.05 -2.35
N GLY A 64 -17.48 19.09 -2.43
CA GLY A 64 -16.77 19.52 -3.66
C GLY A 64 -15.58 18.65 -4.06
N GLY A 65 -15.00 17.88 -3.12
CA GLY A 65 -13.80 17.08 -3.33
C GLY A 65 -13.99 15.86 -4.22
N GLN A 66 -12.92 15.15 -4.53
CA GLN A 66 -12.93 13.89 -5.29
C GLN A 66 -13.16 12.72 -4.32
N PHE A 67 -14.26 11.99 -4.47
CA PHE A 67 -14.46 10.77 -3.69
C PHE A 67 -13.63 9.63 -4.27
N LEU A 68 -12.69 9.15 -3.48
CA LEU A 68 -11.79 8.07 -3.82
C LEU A 68 -12.31 6.75 -3.25
N SER A 69 -12.45 5.72 -4.09
CA SER A 69 -12.90 4.42 -3.58
C SER A 69 -11.80 3.72 -2.79
N MET A 70 -12.18 2.96 -1.75
CA MET A 70 -11.25 2.19 -0.93
C MET A 70 -10.35 1.27 -1.79
N ASN A 71 -10.89 0.62 -2.82
CA ASN A 71 -10.10 -0.27 -3.68
C ASN A 71 -9.01 0.51 -4.42
N ARG A 72 -9.36 1.67 -5.01
CA ARG A 72 -8.39 2.53 -5.68
C ARG A 72 -7.30 3.00 -4.73
N MET A 73 -7.66 3.30 -3.49
CA MET A 73 -6.71 3.69 -2.45
C MET A 73 -5.76 2.55 -2.10
N LYS A 74 -6.27 1.32 -1.95
CA LYS A 74 -5.44 0.12 -1.74
C LYS A 74 -4.45 -0.11 -2.88
N ASP A 75 -4.87 0.09 -4.13
CA ASP A 75 -4.02 -0.08 -5.30
C ASP A 75 -2.88 0.96 -5.29
N TRP A 76 -3.19 2.22 -4.99
CA TRP A 76 -2.17 3.28 -4.88
C TRP A 76 -1.17 3.01 -3.76
N LEU A 77 -1.64 2.57 -2.60
CA LEU A 77 -0.78 2.22 -1.47
C LEU A 77 0.15 1.04 -1.79
N ARG A 78 -0.35 0.03 -2.50
CA ARG A 78 0.49 -1.10 -2.96
C ARG A 78 1.60 -0.64 -3.89
N LEU A 79 1.30 0.28 -4.81
CA LEU A 79 2.30 0.85 -5.73
C LEU A 79 3.39 1.64 -5.00
N LEU A 80 3.05 2.27 -3.88
CA LEU A 80 3.99 2.99 -3.02
C LEU A 80 4.72 2.08 -2.02
N GLY A 81 4.44 0.78 -2.02
CA GLY A 81 5.10 -0.18 -1.12
C GLY A 81 4.48 -0.27 0.28
N PHE A 82 3.22 0.13 0.45
CA PHE A 82 2.50 -0.06 1.70
C PHE A 82 1.75 -1.39 1.74
N ASP A 83 1.76 -2.04 2.90
CA ASP A 83 0.91 -3.18 3.21
C ASP A 83 -0.35 -2.72 3.93
N THR A 84 -1.52 -3.05 3.40
CA THR A 84 -2.79 -2.76 4.05
C THR A 84 -3.02 -3.72 5.21
N LEU A 85 -3.06 -3.19 6.44
CA LEU A 85 -3.32 -3.95 7.66
C LEU A 85 -4.81 -4.11 7.92
N HIS A 86 -5.54 -2.99 7.92
CA HIS A 86 -6.96 -2.95 8.21
C HIS A 86 -7.71 -2.07 7.21
N ALA A 87 -8.93 -2.47 6.89
CA ALA A 87 -9.81 -1.72 6.02
C ALA A 87 -11.26 -1.94 6.46
N HIS A 88 -11.87 -0.92 7.01
CA HIS A 88 -13.22 -0.98 7.56
C HIS A 88 -14.11 0.10 6.96
N TYR A 89 -15.37 -0.24 6.77
CA TYR A 89 -16.41 0.71 6.41
C TYR A 89 -17.07 1.27 7.66
N LEU A 90 -17.29 2.57 7.66
CA LEU A 90 -17.85 3.34 8.78
C LEU A 90 -19.18 3.99 8.39
N PHE A 91 -20.00 4.32 9.40
CA PHE A 91 -21.27 5.04 9.23
C PHE A 91 -22.23 4.35 8.25
N GLN A 92 -22.77 3.21 8.66
CA GLN A 92 -23.68 2.37 7.86
C GLN A 92 -25.12 2.92 7.84
N TYR A 93 -25.34 4.20 8.09
CA TYR A 93 -26.67 4.80 8.07
C TYR A 93 -26.96 5.42 6.71
N PRO A 94 -28.11 5.08 6.10
CA PRO A 94 -28.56 5.74 4.87
C PRO A 94 -28.91 7.21 5.15
N PRO A 95 -28.83 8.09 4.12
CA PRO A 95 -29.09 9.53 4.27
C PRO A 95 -30.58 9.84 4.34
N LEU A 96 -31.35 9.06 5.10
CA LEU A 96 -32.78 9.23 5.29
C LEU A 96 -33.03 9.85 6.66
N GLN A 97 -33.68 10.99 6.68
CA GLN A 97 -34.06 11.69 7.92
C GLN A 97 -35.18 10.98 8.70
N ASN A 98 -35.84 9.98 8.08
CA ASN A 98 -36.98 9.32 8.67
C ASN A 98 -36.57 8.00 9.34
N VAL A 99 -36.24 8.06 10.64
CA VAL A 99 -35.82 6.91 11.45
C VAL A 99 -36.85 5.76 11.41
N ARG A 100 -38.15 6.08 11.39
CA ARG A 100 -39.24 5.10 11.33
C ARG A 100 -39.26 4.30 10.03
N LEU A 101 -38.80 4.89 8.92
CA LEU A 101 -38.69 4.20 7.64
C LEU A 101 -37.50 3.23 7.64
N LEU A 102 -36.42 3.58 8.31
CA LEU A 102 -35.24 2.73 8.48
C LEU A 102 -35.54 1.50 9.32
N GLU A 103 -36.31 1.67 10.39
CA GLU A 103 -36.78 0.56 11.23
C GLU A 103 -37.71 -0.40 10.46
N LYS A 104 -38.65 0.13 9.66
CA LYS A 104 -39.52 -0.68 8.81
C LYS A 104 -38.77 -1.44 7.70
N LEU A 105 -37.68 -0.89 7.21
CA LEU A 105 -36.85 -1.53 6.18
C LEU A 105 -35.81 -2.49 6.78
N GLY A 106 -35.77 -2.67 8.11
CA GLY A 106 -34.83 -3.56 8.78
C GLY A 106 -33.35 -3.10 8.66
N ILE A 107 -33.12 -1.81 8.33
CA ILE A 107 -31.78 -1.24 8.10
C ILE A 107 -31.21 -0.67 9.43
N THR A 108 -31.78 -1.06 10.55
CA THR A 108 -31.28 -0.66 11.86
C THR A 108 -30.03 -1.46 12.22
N GLY A 109 -28.85 -0.87 12.00
CA GLY A 109 -27.60 -1.22 12.72
C GLY A 109 -27.15 -2.68 12.77
N ALA A 110 -27.89 -3.60 12.15
CA ALA A 110 -27.49 -5.00 12.12
C ALA A 110 -26.18 -5.16 11.34
N PRO A 111 -25.22 -5.97 11.82
CA PRO A 111 -24.04 -6.32 11.08
C PRO A 111 -24.44 -7.17 9.88
N GLY A 112 -24.95 -6.50 8.85
CA GLY A 112 -25.33 -7.13 7.59
C GLY A 112 -24.10 -7.65 6.86
N ASN A 113 -24.28 -8.58 5.94
CA ASN A 113 -23.30 -9.12 5.02
C ASN A 113 -22.36 -8.04 4.52
N ASP A 114 -21.08 -8.36 4.33
CA ASP A 114 -20.04 -7.44 3.85
C ASP A 114 -20.44 -6.68 2.57
N TYR A 115 -21.28 -7.25 1.75
CA TYR A 115 -21.84 -6.59 0.55
C TYR A 115 -22.75 -5.41 0.91
N GLY A 116 -23.62 -5.54 1.91
CA GLY A 116 -24.49 -4.44 2.37
C GLY A 116 -23.69 -3.29 2.98
N ARG A 117 -22.64 -3.61 3.74
CA ARG A 117 -21.73 -2.62 4.34
C ARG A 117 -21.09 -1.71 3.31
N LYS A 118 -20.66 -2.25 2.17
CA LYS A 118 -20.01 -1.50 1.10
C LYS A 118 -20.89 -0.42 0.48
N TYR A 119 -22.20 -0.65 0.38
CA TYR A 119 -23.16 0.28 -0.25
C TYR A 119 -23.85 1.21 0.74
N LEU A 120 -23.94 0.82 1.99
CA LEU A 120 -24.60 1.63 3.03
C LEU A 120 -23.61 2.56 3.74
N SER A 121 -22.34 2.20 3.82
CA SER A 121 -21.35 2.96 4.57
C SER A 121 -20.96 4.24 3.89
N ALA A 122 -21.10 5.37 4.60
CA ALA A 122 -20.76 6.70 4.11
C ALA A 122 -19.25 6.92 3.96
N ALA A 123 -18.47 6.35 4.88
CA ALA A 123 -17.03 6.52 4.95
C ALA A 123 -16.29 5.18 5.11
N TYR A 124 -14.98 5.21 4.91
CA TYR A 124 -14.10 4.09 5.22
C TYR A 124 -12.86 4.58 5.97
N ILE A 125 -12.26 3.68 6.74
CA ILE A 125 -10.93 3.83 7.32
C ILE A 125 -10.02 2.76 6.77
N LEU A 126 -8.80 3.14 6.42
CA LEU A 126 -7.77 2.27 5.89
C LEU A 126 -6.50 2.51 6.69
N VAL A 127 -5.96 1.44 7.26
CA VAL A 127 -4.69 1.46 7.97
C VAL A 127 -3.68 0.67 7.16
N ALA A 128 -2.58 1.31 6.82
CA ALA A 128 -1.49 0.73 6.06
C ALA A 128 -0.16 0.94 6.77
N ARG A 129 0.79 0.04 6.55
CA ARG A 129 2.14 0.11 7.08
C ARG A 129 3.13 0.21 5.93
N LYS A 130 4.08 1.12 6.03
CA LYS A 130 5.19 1.24 5.08
C LYS A 130 6.06 -0.01 5.15
N ARG A 131 6.25 -0.68 4.02
CA ARG A 131 7.10 -1.88 3.97
C ARG A 131 8.56 -1.48 4.13
N SER A 132 9.25 -2.05 5.11
CA SER A 132 10.70 -1.94 5.20
C SER A 132 11.33 -2.91 4.19
N ILE A 133 12.07 -2.37 3.22
CA ILE A 133 12.91 -3.18 2.36
C ILE A 133 14.19 -3.45 3.14
N ILE A 134 14.21 -4.49 3.95
CA ILE A 134 15.45 -4.98 4.53
C ILE A 134 16.23 -5.59 3.37
N MET A 135 17.16 -4.81 2.80
CA MET A 135 18.18 -5.39 1.93
C MET A 135 19.03 -6.32 2.77
N THR A 136 18.71 -7.60 2.77
CA THR A 136 19.64 -8.61 3.28
C THR A 136 20.85 -8.57 2.36
N PRO A 137 22.03 -8.11 2.81
CA PRO A 137 23.21 -8.13 1.96
C PRO A 137 23.47 -9.59 1.62
N LEU A 138 23.40 -9.92 0.34
CA LEU A 138 23.88 -11.20 -0.16
C LEU A 138 25.34 -11.27 0.23
N LYS A 139 25.65 -12.05 1.28
CA LYS A 139 27.03 -12.39 1.64
C LYS A 139 27.59 -13.14 0.45
N GLU A 140 28.41 -12.45 -0.35
CA GLU A 140 29.10 -13.12 -1.45
C GLU A 140 29.85 -14.30 -0.83
N SER A 141 29.41 -15.51 -1.19
CA SER A 141 30.15 -16.72 -0.88
C SER A 141 31.56 -16.53 -1.48
N PRO A 142 32.64 -16.69 -0.67
CA PRO A 142 33.98 -16.58 -1.23
C PRO A 142 34.05 -17.58 -2.38
N ARG A 143 34.19 -17.07 -3.63
CA ARG A 143 34.49 -17.93 -4.77
C ARG A 143 35.69 -18.71 -4.36
N GLU A 144 35.54 -20.01 -4.14
CA GLU A 144 36.66 -20.94 -4.09
C GLU A 144 37.51 -20.65 -5.32
N ARG A 145 38.63 -19.97 -5.10
CA ARG A 145 39.67 -19.87 -6.10
C ARG A 145 40.09 -21.30 -6.39
N ARG A 146 39.54 -21.89 -7.45
CA ARG A 146 40.08 -23.14 -8.01
C ARG A 146 41.57 -22.91 -8.16
N ARG A 147 42.33 -23.51 -7.27
CA ARG A 147 43.80 -23.60 -7.40
C ARG A 147 44.01 -24.34 -8.71
N LEU A 148 44.36 -23.59 -9.75
CA LEU A 148 44.90 -24.18 -10.96
C LEU A 148 46.21 -24.85 -10.54
N PHE A 149 46.19 -26.16 -10.44
CA PHE A 149 47.42 -26.94 -10.26
C PHE A 149 48.30 -26.65 -11.47
N PRO A 150 49.58 -26.24 -11.27
CA PRO A 150 50.48 -26.10 -12.39
C PRO A 150 50.69 -27.47 -13.01
N VAL A 151 50.30 -27.58 -14.28
CA VAL A 151 50.62 -28.77 -15.08
C VAL A 151 52.13 -28.87 -15.16
N GLY A 152 52.69 -29.88 -14.49
CA GLY A 152 54.10 -30.14 -14.47
C GLY A 152 54.58 -30.45 -15.92
N ILE A 153 55.52 -29.65 -16.39
CA ILE A 153 56.20 -29.89 -17.67
C ILE A 153 57.06 -31.17 -17.51
N PRO A 154 56.87 -32.21 -18.33
CA PRO A 154 57.74 -33.39 -18.24
C PRO A 154 59.16 -32.99 -18.64
N SER A 155 60.13 -33.15 -17.74
CA SER A 155 61.52 -32.97 -18.03
C SER A 155 61.99 -34.06 -18.99
N SER A 156 62.49 -33.65 -20.15
CA SER A 156 63.10 -34.58 -21.12
C SER A 156 64.37 -35.18 -20.54
N THR A 157 64.38 -36.49 -20.45
CA THR A 157 65.53 -37.29 -20.04
C THR A 157 66.66 -37.21 -21.15
N GLN A 158 67.80 -36.59 -20.80
CA GLN A 158 68.97 -36.59 -21.61
C GLN A 158 69.51 -38.04 -21.70
N GLY A 159 69.44 -38.59 -22.90
CA GLY A 159 70.08 -39.89 -23.25
C GLY A 159 71.57 -39.78 -23.14
N ASN A 160 72.14 -40.65 -22.32
CA ASN A 160 73.58 -40.84 -22.13
C ASN A 160 74.18 -41.56 -23.36
N VAL A 161 74.90 -40.84 -24.18
CA VAL A 161 75.69 -41.46 -25.32
C VAL A 161 76.96 -42.08 -24.75
N ARG A 162 77.00 -43.40 -24.61
CA ARG A 162 78.23 -44.14 -24.36
C ARG A 162 79.10 -44.15 -25.64
N ARG A 163 80.26 -43.54 -25.57
CA ARG A 163 81.38 -43.80 -26.51
C ARG A 163 81.93 -45.14 -26.20
N VAL A 164 81.97 -46.03 -27.22
CA VAL A 164 82.80 -47.23 -27.25
C VAL A 164 83.97 -46.97 -28.18
N LYS A 165 85.14 -47.38 -27.76
CA LYS A 165 86.43 -47.31 -28.42
C LYS A 165 86.41 -48.01 -29.74
#